data_ee29be9d7026a25134db1bc3d8f54bbf
#
_entry.id   ee29be9d7026a25134db1bc3d8f54bbf
#
_cell.length_a   1.000
_cell.length_b   1.000
_cell.length_c   1.000
_cell.angle_alpha   90.00
_cell.angle_beta   90.00
_cell.angle_gamma   90.00
#
_symmetry.space_group_name_H-M   'P 1'
#
loop_
_entity.id
_entity.type
_entity.pdbx_description
1 polymer ?
#
loop_
_entity_poly.entity_id
_entity_poly.type
_entity_poly.pdbx_seq_one_letter_code
_entity_poly.pdbx_strand_id
1 'polypeptide(L)'
;KMFHINRLKPRELADILRHLSYTKSAGLSLIDSLMIMSSTGTIRQVTLCNKLLTSMQAGQSLAEAFEEHEYLLPLKISPIIKASSDSGTLETVLMSLAEQLEKSITMSNKIKTAMIYPVIVLIVAFAVTWFLFTTIIPQIADVITTIGDGQLPIMTSIILGIGSFLNTNWLIILLAILAIICITVFIVKRKAAIAQSRFALHAPLTGRIVRDSEMVKFYSHFAFLLQAGFTASAALDTAAQIVSNKYLRNCLDMAYK
;
A
#
# COMPACT_ATOMS: atom_id res chain seq x y z
N LYS A 1 13.96 17.67 -4.82
CA LYS A 1 12.51 17.57 -4.43
C LYS A 1 11.58 17.16 -5.59
N MET A 2 12.12 16.70 -6.72
CA MET A 2 11.38 16.40 -7.96
C MET A 2 11.26 14.87 -8.23
N PHE A 3 11.61 14.00 -7.28
CA PHE A 3 11.77 12.54 -7.52
C PHE A 3 10.52 11.68 -7.30
N HIS A 4 9.39 12.21 -6.86
CA HIS A 4 8.21 11.39 -6.55
C HIS A 4 7.15 11.29 -7.67
N ILE A 5 7.27 12.06 -8.73
CA ILE A 5 6.23 12.15 -9.79
C ILE A 5 6.37 11.03 -10.84
N ASN A 6 7.52 10.36 -10.91
CA ASN A 6 7.84 9.41 -12.00
C ASN A 6 7.79 7.92 -11.63
N ARG A 7 7.34 7.56 -10.42
CA ARG A 7 7.27 6.14 -10.03
C ARG A 7 6.06 5.47 -10.68
N LEU A 8 6.26 4.30 -11.30
CA LEU A 8 5.18 3.53 -11.90
C LEU A 8 4.14 3.13 -10.86
N LYS A 9 2.88 3.10 -11.31
CA LYS A 9 1.82 2.45 -10.55
C LYS A 9 1.92 0.93 -10.73
N PRO A 10 1.51 0.13 -9.72
CA PRO A 10 1.52 -1.33 -9.85
C PRO A 10 0.80 -1.86 -11.09
N ARG A 11 -0.29 -1.20 -11.50
CA ARG A 11 -1.04 -1.56 -12.72
C ARG A 11 -0.22 -1.31 -13.99
N GLU A 12 0.46 -0.16 -14.08
CA GLU A 12 1.30 0.18 -15.21
C GLU A 12 2.48 -0.80 -15.37
N LEU A 13 3.03 -1.30 -14.25
CA LEU A 13 4.05 -2.35 -14.27
C LEU A 13 3.47 -3.69 -14.71
N ALA A 14 2.29 -4.07 -14.20
CA ALA A 14 1.62 -5.30 -14.62
C ALA A 14 1.37 -5.35 -16.13
N ASP A 15 0.93 -4.22 -16.70
CA ASP A 15 0.70 -4.08 -18.15
C ASP A 15 2.00 -4.30 -18.96
N ILE A 16 3.13 -3.71 -18.49
CA ILE A 16 4.46 -3.90 -19.15
C ILE A 16 4.87 -5.37 -19.08
N LEU A 17 4.80 -5.99 -17.89
CA LEU A 17 5.22 -7.39 -17.72
C LEU A 17 4.38 -8.35 -18.55
N ARG A 18 3.07 -8.11 -18.63
CA ARG A 18 2.15 -8.89 -19.45
C ARG A 18 2.47 -8.73 -20.94
N HIS A 19 2.72 -7.52 -21.37
CA HIS A 19 3.08 -7.25 -22.77
C HIS A 19 4.38 -7.96 -23.15
N LEU A 20 5.41 -7.86 -22.28
CA LEU A 20 6.69 -8.57 -22.48
C LEU A 20 6.50 -10.09 -22.54
N SER A 21 5.62 -10.65 -21.70
CA SER A 21 5.31 -12.08 -21.73
C SER A 21 4.66 -12.48 -23.07
N TYR A 22 3.59 -11.79 -23.51
CA TYR A 22 2.90 -12.11 -24.76
C TYR A 22 3.75 -11.95 -25.99
N THR A 23 4.56 -10.90 -26.06
CA THR A 23 5.44 -10.67 -27.22
C THR A 23 6.57 -11.69 -27.26
N LYS A 24 7.08 -12.11 -26.10
CA LYS A 24 8.06 -13.18 -25.98
C LYS A 24 7.49 -14.52 -26.45
N SER A 25 6.24 -14.87 -26.05
CA SER A 25 5.57 -16.10 -26.52
C SER A 25 5.24 -16.06 -28.01
N ALA A 26 5.04 -14.87 -28.58
CA ALA A 26 4.89 -14.69 -30.02
C ALA A 26 6.23 -14.73 -30.80
N GLY A 27 7.36 -14.95 -30.11
CA GLY A 27 8.68 -15.03 -30.74
C GLY A 27 9.35 -13.68 -31.02
N LEU A 28 8.76 -12.58 -30.56
CA LEU A 28 9.37 -11.25 -30.71
C LEU A 28 10.53 -11.06 -29.72
N SER A 29 11.47 -10.20 -30.09
CA SER A 29 12.54 -9.82 -29.17
C SER A 29 12.02 -8.94 -28.04
N LEU A 30 12.69 -8.99 -26.87
CA LEU A 30 12.34 -8.10 -25.75
C LEU A 30 12.55 -6.62 -26.11
N ILE A 31 13.52 -6.33 -26.96
CA ILE A 31 13.80 -4.98 -27.47
C ILE A 31 12.63 -4.46 -28.31
N ASP A 32 12.13 -5.27 -29.25
CA ASP A 32 10.97 -4.89 -30.08
C ASP A 32 9.72 -4.69 -29.21
N SER A 33 9.54 -5.54 -28.21
CA SER A 33 8.45 -5.42 -27.25
C SER A 33 8.47 -4.11 -26.48
N LEU A 34 9.64 -3.72 -25.97
CA LEU A 34 9.82 -2.44 -25.27
C LEU A 34 9.66 -1.25 -26.22
N MET A 35 10.06 -1.38 -27.48
CA MET A 35 9.89 -0.34 -28.50
C MET A 35 8.40 -0.08 -28.77
N ILE A 36 7.58 -1.12 -28.91
CA ILE A 36 6.12 -0.99 -29.05
C ILE A 36 5.51 -0.30 -27.84
N MET A 37 5.88 -0.72 -26.62
CA MET A 37 5.39 -0.10 -25.38
C MET A 37 5.84 1.35 -25.23
N SER A 38 7.02 1.71 -25.72
CA SER A 38 7.51 3.09 -25.67
C SER A 38 6.72 4.04 -26.59
N SER A 39 6.00 3.52 -27.59
CA SER A 39 5.18 4.32 -28.51
C SER A 39 3.71 4.40 -28.09
N THR A 40 3.19 3.43 -27.33
CA THR A 40 1.75 3.30 -27.03
C THR A 40 1.43 3.45 -25.54
N GLY A 41 2.42 3.44 -24.65
CA GLY A 41 2.24 3.46 -23.19
C GLY A 41 1.89 4.82 -22.60
N THR A 42 1.56 4.82 -21.32
CA THR A 42 1.45 6.06 -20.53
C THR A 42 2.82 6.72 -20.38
N ILE A 43 2.88 8.02 -20.09
CA ILE A 43 4.14 8.78 -19.92
C ILE A 43 5.13 8.05 -19.00
N ARG A 44 4.65 7.42 -17.91
CA ARG A 44 5.51 6.68 -16.98
C ARG A 44 6.01 5.36 -17.55
N GLN A 45 5.13 4.64 -18.26
CA GLN A 45 5.52 3.41 -18.97
C GLN A 45 6.55 3.71 -20.06
N VAL A 46 6.29 4.73 -20.88
CA VAL A 46 7.23 5.21 -21.93
C VAL A 46 8.58 5.58 -21.32
N THR A 47 8.59 6.32 -20.19
CA THR A 47 9.84 6.70 -19.51
C THR A 47 10.64 5.47 -19.05
N LEU A 48 9.98 4.46 -18.45
CA LEU A 48 10.66 3.23 -18.04
C LEU A 48 11.11 2.42 -19.27
N CYS A 49 10.23 2.20 -20.25
CA CYS A 49 10.55 1.42 -21.45
C CYS A 49 11.74 2.01 -22.21
N ASN A 50 11.80 3.33 -22.38
CA ASN A 50 12.95 3.98 -23.01
C ASN A 50 14.26 3.79 -22.24
N LYS A 51 14.21 3.82 -20.91
CA LYS A 51 15.39 3.56 -20.08
C LYS A 51 15.84 2.11 -20.17
N LEU A 52 14.89 1.15 -20.09
CA LEU A 52 15.20 -0.26 -20.29
C LEU A 52 15.77 -0.52 -21.69
N LEU A 53 15.20 0.10 -22.72
CA LEU A 53 15.74 0.02 -24.09
C LEU A 53 17.18 0.49 -24.17
N THR A 54 17.49 1.65 -23.61
CA THR A 54 18.85 2.21 -23.61
C THR A 54 19.84 1.26 -22.92
N SER A 55 19.48 0.72 -21.75
CA SER A 55 20.33 -0.23 -21.02
C SER A 55 20.52 -1.56 -21.79
N MET A 56 19.44 -2.09 -22.38
CA MET A 56 19.53 -3.33 -23.16
C MET A 56 20.28 -3.16 -24.50
N GLN A 57 20.17 -2.02 -25.16
CA GLN A 57 20.95 -1.67 -26.35
C GLN A 57 22.44 -1.49 -26.04
N ALA A 58 22.76 -1.13 -24.79
CA ALA A 58 24.14 -1.10 -24.28
C ALA A 58 24.68 -2.51 -23.92
N GLY A 59 23.90 -3.59 -24.15
CA GLY A 59 24.30 -4.98 -23.91
C GLY A 59 23.93 -5.52 -22.54
N GLN A 60 23.19 -4.78 -21.71
CA GLN A 60 22.71 -5.27 -20.42
C GLN A 60 21.56 -6.28 -20.61
N SER A 61 21.47 -7.25 -19.71
CA SER A 61 20.32 -8.14 -19.63
C SER A 61 19.06 -7.38 -19.14
N LEU A 62 17.88 -7.95 -19.40
CA LEU A 62 16.61 -7.38 -18.89
C LEU A 62 16.63 -7.21 -17.36
N ALA A 63 17.22 -8.17 -16.64
CA ALA A 63 17.33 -8.14 -15.19
C ALA A 63 18.20 -6.98 -14.70
N GLU A 64 19.36 -6.78 -15.31
CA GLU A 64 20.27 -5.67 -14.99
C GLU A 64 19.64 -4.31 -15.31
N ALA A 65 18.95 -4.21 -16.47
CA ALA A 65 18.22 -3.00 -16.82
C ALA A 65 17.12 -2.64 -15.81
N PHE A 66 16.38 -3.64 -15.30
CA PHE A 66 15.39 -3.42 -14.23
C PHE A 66 16.05 -3.07 -12.90
N GLU A 67 17.21 -3.63 -12.58
CA GLU A 67 17.96 -3.32 -11.35
C GLU A 67 18.47 -1.88 -11.36
N GLU A 68 19.04 -1.42 -12.45
CA GLU A 68 19.51 -0.03 -12.61
C GLU A 68 18.37 0.98 -12.43
N HIS A 69 17.16 0.65 -12.86
CA HIS A 69 15.99 1.53 -12.79
C HIS A 69 14.98 1.16 -11.71
N GLU A 70 15.40 0.40 -10.68
CA GLU A 70 14.55 -0.07 -9.59
C GLU A 70 13.83 1.07 -8.84
N TYR A 71 14.43 2.27 -8.79
CA TYR A 71 13.84 3.45 -8.17
C TYR A 71 12.52 3.92 -8.82
N LEU A 72 12.27 3.55 -10.07
CA LEU A 72 11.01 3.81 -10.80
C LEU A 72 9.94 2.75 -10.53
N LEU A 73 10.30 1.60 -10.02
CA LEU A 73 9.41 0.46 -9.82
C LEU A 73 8.66 0.53 -8.49
N PRO A 74 7.42 0.04 -8.42
CA PRO A 74 6.67 -0.06 -7.17
C PRO A 74 7.19 -1.16 -6.25
N LEU A 75 7.86 -2.17 -6.79
CA LEU A 75 8.46 -3.30 -6.07
C LEU A 75 9.73 -3.79 -6.79
N LYS A 76 10.57 -4.51 -6.06
CA LYS A 76 11.79 -5.13 -6.59
C LYS A 76 11.46 -6.41 -7.32
N ILE A 77 11.69 -6.43 -8.63
CA ILE A 77 11.44 -7.60 -9.50
C ILE A 77 12.71 -8.14 -10.14
N SER A 78 13.80 -7.37 -10.15
CA SER A 78 15.06 -7.70 -10.79
C SER A 78 15.62 -9.08 -10.39
N PRO A 79 15.62 -9.49 -9.09
CA PRO A 79 16.12 -10.81 -8.71
C PRO A 79 15.31 -11.96 -9.33
N ILE A 80 13.98 -11.77 -9.43
CA ILE A 80 13.09 -12.79 -10.01
C ILE A 80 13.32 -12.90 -11.51
N ILE A 81 13.45 -11.76 -12.20
CA ILE A 81 13.72 -11.72 -13.64
C ILE A 81 15.08 -12.36 -13.93
N LYS A 82 16.11 -12.06 -13.13
CA LYS A 82 17.45 -12.65 -13.28
C LYS A 82 17.39 -14.17 -13.19
N ALA A 83 16.84 -14.69 -12.11
CA ALA A 83 16.74 -16.12 -11.88
C ALA A 83 15.88 -16.83 -12.94
N SER A 84 14.83 -16.17 -13.49
CA SER A 84 14.00 -16.71 -14.57
C SER A 84 14.70 -16.70 -15.94
N SER A 85 15.58 -15.73 -16.17
CA SER A 85 16.39 -15.69 -17.38
C SER A 85 17.39 -16.85 -17.41
N ASP A 86 18.02 -17.12 -16.27
CA ASP A 86 18.99 -18.22 -16.12
C ASP A 86 18.33 -19.60 -16.28
N SER A 87 17.08 -19.76 -15.87
CA SER A 87 16.32 -21.02 -15.98
C SER A 87 15.53 -21.17 -17.30
N GLY A 88 15.51 -20.17 -18.17
CA GLY A 88 14.74 -20.19 -19.42
C GLY A 88 13.23 -20.05 -19.23
N THR A 89 12.74 -19.71 -18.01
CA THR A 89 11.31 -19.61 -17.68
C THR A 89 10.79 -18.16 -17.66
N LEU A 90 11.53 -17.24 -18.26
CA LEU A 90 11.27 -15.80 -18.22
C LEU A 90 9.82 -15.43 -18.63
N GLU A 91 9.30 -16.05 -19.69
CA GLU A 91 7.96 -15.79 -20.21
C GLU A 91 6.89 -16.08 -19.17
N THR A 92 6.91 -17.29 -18.60
CA THR A 92 5.97 -17.73 -17.56
C THR A 92 6.06 -16.87 -16.31
N VAL A 93 7.28 -16.47 -15.94
CA VAL A 93 7.53 -15.64 -14.75
C VAL A 93 7.01 -14.21 -14.95
N LEU A 94 7.21 -13.60 -16.11
CA LEU A 94 6.68 -12.27 -16.42
C LEU A 94 5.15 -12.27 -16.36
N MET A 95 4.49 -13.28 -16.92
CA MET A 95 3.02 -13.40 -16.86
C MET A 95 2.52 -13.55 -15.44
N SER A 96 3.13 -14.43 -14.66
CA SER A 96 2.73 -14.67 -13.28
C SER A 96 2.97 -13.46 -12.36
N LEU A 97 4.05 -12.71 -12.58
CA LEU A 97 4.28 -11.43 -11.88
C LEU A 97 3.18 -10.41 -12.22
N ALA A 98 2.77 -10.33 -13.49
CA ALA A 98 1.68 -9.45 -13.90
C ALA A 98 0.37 -9.83 -13.20
N GLU A 99 0.01 -11.13 -13.18
CA GLU A 99 -1.17 -11.64 -12.52
C GLU A 99 -1.15 -11.40 -10.99
N GLN A 100 0.00 -11.59 -10.34
CA GLN A 100 0.15 -11.31 -8.91
C GLN A 100 -0.07 -9.83 -8.59
N LEU A 101 0.48 -8.93 -9.41
CA LEU A 101 0.25 -7.50 -9.28
C LEU A 101 -1.23 -7.15 -9.40
N GLU A 102 -1.93 -7.72 -10.38
CA GLU A 102 -3.36 -7.50 -10.56
C GLU A 102 -4.21 -8.05 -9.43
N LYS A 103 -3.91 -9.24 -8.92
CA LYS A 103 -4.55 -9.80 -7.74
C LYS A 103 -4.37 -8.88 -6.53
N SER A 104 -3.15 -8.36 -6.34
CA SER A 104 -2.85 -7.40 -5.26
C SER A 104 -3.64 -6.09 -5.39
N ILE A 105 -3.71 -5.55 -6.61
CA ILE A 105 -4.49 -4.33 -6.92
C ILE A 105 -5.98 -4.57 -6.65
N THR A 106 -6.52 -5.68 -7.14
CA THR A 106 -7.92 -6.05 -6.97
C THR A 106 -8.28 -6.19 -5.49
N MET A 107 -7.42 -6.87 -4.71
CA MET A 107 -7.61 -6.99 -3.25
C MET A 107 -7.59 -5.62 -2.57
N SER A 108 -6.61 -4.78 -2.90
CA SER A 108 -6.52 -3.42 -2.36
C SER A 108 -7.78 -2.59 -2.68
N ASN A 109 -8.30 -2.71 -3.89
CA ASN A 109 -9.52 -2.00 -4.30
C ASN A 109 -10.75 -2.55 -3.56
N LYS A 110 -10.89 -3.87 -3.39
CA LYS A 110 -11.96 -4.47 -2.60
C LYS A 110 -11.96 -3.95 -1.16
N ILE A 111 -10.78 -3.87 -0.52
CA ILE A 111 -10.64 -3.33 0.84
C ILE A 111 -11.07 -1.87 0.88
N LYS A 112 -10.59 -1.03 -0.07
CA LYS A 112 -10.97 0.39 -0.14
C LYS A 112 -12.48 0.57 -0.30
N THR A 113 -13.10 -0.20 -1.19
CA THR A 113 -14.56 -0.15 -1.40
C THR A 113 -15.33 -0.56 -0.17
N ALA A 114 -14.89 -1.64 0.51
CA ALA A 114 -15.52 -2.07 1.76
C ALA A 114 -15.42 -1.04 2.90
N MET A 115 -14.35 -0.21 2.90
CA MET A 115 -14.16 0.85 3.90
C MET A 115 -15.06 2.08 3.68
N ILE A 116 -15.67 2.25 2.50
CA ILE A 116 -16.54 3.38 2.20
C ILE A 116 -17.74 3.40 3.14
N TYR A 117 -18.42 2.24 3.31
CA TYR A 117 -19.61 2.15 4.16
C TYR A 117 -19.34 2.52 5.64
N PRO A 118 -18.34 1.93 6.33
CA PRO A 118 -18.00 2.36 7.69
C PRO A 118 -17.69 3.85 7.83
N VAL A 119 -16.98 4.43 6.85
CA VAL A 119 -16.64 5.85 6.87
C VAL A 119 -17.90 6.71 6.75
N ILE A 120 -18.83 6.39 5.85
CA ILE A 120 -20.08 7.12 5.71
C ILE A 120 -20.91 7.05 7.01
N VAL A 121 -21.04 5.83 7.58
CA VAL A 121 -21.79 5.66 8.84
C VAL A 121 -21.18 6.47 9.97
N LEU A 122 -19.85 6.48 10.10
CA LEU A 122 -19.17 7.29 11.13
C LEU A 122 -19.38 8.79 10.91
N ILE A 123 -19.36 9.28 9.68
CA ILE A 123 -19.60 10.69 9.37
C ILE A 123 -21.03 11.07 9.75
N VAL A 124 -22.03 10.26 9.39
CA VAL A 124 -23.44 10.52 9.73
C VAL A 124 -23.65 10.46 11.24
N ALA A 125 -23.12 9.43 11.91
CA ALA A 125 -23.21 9.31 13.37
C ALA A 125 -22.57 10.51 14.07
N PHE A 126 -21.41 10.96 13.61
CA PHE A 126 -20.76 12.16 14.14
C PHE A 126 -21.59 13.41 13.91
N ALA A 127 -22.16 13.61 12.71
CA ALA A 127 -22.99 14.77 12.38
C ALA A 127 -24.26 14.81 13.26
N VAL A 128 -24.94 13.68 13.44
CA VAL A 128 -26.13 13.57 14.31
C VAL A 128 -25.75 13.85 15.77
N THR A 129 -24.69 13.24 16.26
CA THR A 129 -24.21 13.49 17.62
C THR A 129 -23.86 14.95 17.83
N TRP A 130 -23.15 15.56 16.90
CA TRP A 130 -22.81 16.97 16.94
C TRP A 130 -24.07 17.86 17.00
N PHE A 131 -25.04 17.60 16.12
CA PHE A 131 -26.31 18.33 16.11
C PHE A 131 -27.10 18.22 17.45
N LEU A 132 -27.14 17.01 18.03
CA LEU A 132 -27.76 16.80 19.33
C LEU A 132 -27.10 17.62 20.44
N PHE A 133 -25.77 17.61 20.51
CA PHE A 133 -25.02 18.31 21.55
C PHE A 133 -25.07 19.83 21.41
N THR A 134 -25.15 20.36 20.20
CA THR A 134 -25.11 21.80 19.95
C THR A 134 -26.51 22.46 19.94
N THR A 135 -27.54 21.69 19.62
CA THR A 135 -28.88 22.25 19.40
C THR A 135 -29.91 21.70 20.38
N ILE A 136 -30.05 20.39 20.50
CA ILE A 136 -31.15 19.77 21.24
C ILE A 136 -30.89 19.78 22.74
N ILE A 137 -29.70 19.41 23.18
CA ILE A 137 -29.36 19.33 24.61
C ILE A 137 -29.46 20.69 25.30
N PRO A 138 -28.98 21.83 24.76
CA PRO A 138 -29.17 23.13 25.32
C PRO A 138 -30.67 23.53 25.49
N GLN A 139 -31.48 23.27 24.47
CA GLN A 139 -32.92 23.56 24.53
C GLN A 139 -33.63 22.79 25.63
N ILE A 140 -33.31 21.51 25.83
CA ILE A 140 -33.86 20.70 26.92
C ILE A 140 -33.42 21.26 28.29
N ALA A 141 -32.18 21.69 28.41
CA ALA A 141 -31.64 22.25 29.62
C ALA A 141 -32.35 23.57 30.00
N ASP A 142 -32.62 24.45 29.04
CA ASP A 142 -33.36 25.70 29.24
C ASP A 142 -34.79 25.43 29.71
N VAL A 143 -35.46 24.41 29.17
CA VAL A 143 -36.79 23.98 29.61
C VAL A 143 -36.77 23.46 31.06
N ILE A 144 -35.79 22.61 31.40
CA ILE A 144 -35.65 22.05 32.76
C ILE A 144 -35.38 23.16 33.78
N THR A 145 -34.53 24.13 33.46
CA THR A 145 -34.25 25.27 34.38
C THR A 145 -35.42 26.19 34.54
N THR A 146 -36.31 26.30 33.55
CA THR A 146 -37.50 27.13 33.58
C THR A 146 -38.63 26.49 34.41
N ILE A 147 -38.76 25.17 34.41
CA ILE A 147 -39.82 24.42 35.08
C ILE A 147 -39.41 24.01 36.53
N GLY A 148 -38.12 23.74 36.74
CA GLY A 148 -37.57 23.32 38.03
C GLY A 148 -36.94 24.48 38.80
N ASP A 149 -36.71 24.31 40.12
CA ASP A 149 -36.08 25.33 41.03
C ASP A 149 -34.62 25.70 40.66
N GLY A 150 -34.27 25.73 39.34
CA GLY A 150 -32.98 26.17 38.87
C GLY A 150 -31.81 25.15 39.03
N GLN A 151 -32.08 23.99 39.62
CA GLN A 151 -31.05 22.99 39.84
C GLN A 151 -31.08 21.92 38.73
N LEU A 152 -30.01 21.89 37.93
CA LEU A 152 -29.82 20.83 36.94
C LEU A 152 -29.23 19.57 37.60
N PRO A 153 -29.71 18.35 37.25
CA PRO A 153 -29.06 17.12 37.67
C PRO A 153 -27.58 17.12 37.24
N ILE A 154 -26.71 16.56 38.07
CA ILE A 154 -25.24 16.52 37.82
C ILE A 154 -24.92 15.95 36.44
N MET A 155 -25.61 14.91 36.03
CA MET A 155 -25.44 14.31 34.68
C MET A 155 -25.73 15.31 33.56
N THR A 156 -26.80 16.09 33.68
CA THR A 156 -27.18 17.10 32.68
C THR A 156 -26.16 18.23 32.62
N SER A 157 -25.62 18.67 33.75
CA SER A 157 -24.59 19.71 33.79
C SER A 157 -23.27 19.25 33.17
N ILE A 158 -22.88 17.97 33.33
CA ILE A 158 -21.71 17.39 32.67
C ILE A 158 -21.92 17.35 31.14
N ILE A 159 -23.08 16.90 30.68
CA ILE A 159 -23.40 16.80 29.25
C ILE A 159 -23.40 18.20 28.60
N LEU A 160 -23.99 19.20 29.28
CA LEU A 160 -23.98 20.60 28.85
C LEU A 160 -22.57 21.19 28.83
N GLY A 161 -21.74 20.87 29.82
CA GLY A 161 -20.34 21.27 29.87
C GLY A 161 -19.54 20.71 28.67
N ILE A 162 -19.77 19.45 28.32
CA ILE A 162 -19.17 18.82 27.11
C ILE A 162 -19.69 19.51 25.84
N GLY A 163 -21.01 19.76 25.75
CA GLY A 163 -21.62 20.41 24.58
C GLY A 163 -21.11 21.85 24.39
N SER A 164 -21.01 22.64 25.45
CA SER A 164 -20.47 24.00 25.39
C SER A 164 -18.98 24.01 25.04
N PHE A 165 -18.20 23.09 25.59
CA PHE A 165 -16.79 22.93 25.24
C PHE A 165 -16.62 22.57 23.77
N LEU A 166 -17.40 21.63 23.23
CA LEU A 166 -17.40 21.25 21.82
C LEU A 166 -17.81 22.43 20.95
N ASN A 167 -18.84 23.17 21.30
CA ASN A 167 -19.33 24.32 20.52
C ASN A 167 -18.32 25.48 20.51
N THR A 168 -17.72 25.77 21.65
CA THR A 168 -16.76 26.89 21.78
C THR A 168 -15.41 26.54 21.10
N ASN A 169 -15.00 25.28 21.18
CA ASN A 169 -13.67 24.83 20.73
C ASN A 169 -13.69 23.94 19.48
N TRP A 170 -14.76 23.96 18.68
CA TRP A 170 -14.91 23.09 17.52
C TRP A 170 -13.76 23.22 16.52
N LEU A 171 -13.23 24.42 16.32
CA LEU A 171 -12.08 24.70 15.46
C LEU A 171 -10.81 24.03 15.99
N ILE A 172 -10.60 24.09 17.31
CA ILE A 172 -9.43 23.47 17.97
C ILE A 172 -9.51 21.95 17.87
N ILE A 173 -10.71 21.39 18.06
CA ILE A 173 -10.97 19.95 17.96
C ILE A 173 -10.75 19.48 16.53
N LEU A 174 -11.26 20.22 15.53
CA LEU A 174 -11.05 19.93 14.12
C LEU A 174 -9.55 19.98 13.75
N LEU A 175 -8.85 21.03 14.20
CA LEU A 175 -7.40 21.17 14.00
C LEU A 175 -6.61 20.05 14.71
N ALA A 176 -7.02 19.65 15.91
CA ALA A 176 -6.38 18.55 16.63
C ALA A 176 -6.55 17.21 15.90
N ILE A 177 -7.77 16.91 15.42
CA ILE A 177 -8.04 15.71 14.60
C ILE A 177 -7.22 15.75 13.32
N LEU A 178 -7.21 16.89 12.61
CA LEU A 178 -6.41 17.05 11.38
C LEU A 178 -4.91 16.90 11.67
N ALA A 179 -4.42 17.45 12.77
CA ALA A 179 -3.03 17.32 13.20
C ALA A 179 -2.68 15.86 13.53
N ILE A 180 -3.56 15.14 14.24
CA ILE A 180 -3.35 13.70 14.52
C ILE A 180 -3.31 12.89 13.22
N ILE A 181 -4.23 13.15 12.28
CA ILE A 181 -4.22 12.50 10.96
C ILE A 181 -2.94 12.85 10.18
N CYS A 182 -2.54 14.12 10.14
CA CYS A 182 -1.31 14.55 9.49
C CYS A 182 -0.07 13.94 10.15
N ILE A 183 -0.01 13.89 11.47
CA ILE A 183 1.10 13.31 12.23
C ILE A 183 1.18 11.81 11.97
N THR A 184 0.05 11.08 12.00
CA THR A 184 0.03 9.65 11.69
C THR A 184 0.45 9.36 10.25
N VAL A 185 -0.08 10.11 9.27
CA VAL A 185 0.32 10.00 7.87
C VAL A 185 1.81 10.37 7.67
N PHE A 186 2.30 11.41 8.35
CA PHE A 186 3.68 11.86 8.28
C PHE A 186 4.64 10.84 8.92
N ILE A 187 4.29 10.28 10.08
CA ILE A 187 5.06 9.22 10.76
C ILE A 187 5.10 7.97 9.88
N VAL A 188 3.97 7.57 9.30
CA VAL A 188 3.89 6.41 8.39
C VAL A 188 4.72 6.64 7.13
N LYS A 189 4.73 7.85 6.57
CA LYS A 189 5.53 8.17 5.36
C LYS A 189 7.02 8.39 5.65
N ARG A 190 7.39 8.93 6.80
CA ARG A 190 8.78 9.35 7.08
C ARG A 190 9.63 8.29 7.77
N LYS A 191 9.02 7.37 8.54
CA LYS A 191 9.73 6.31 9.27
C LYS A 191 9.63 4.95 8.56
N ALA A 192 9.86 4.91 7.24
CA ALA A 192 10.07 3.66 6.51
C ALA A 192 11.47 3.08 6.83
N ALA A 193 11.72 2.71 8.07
CA ALA A 193 12.94 2.06 8.49
C ALA A 193 12.64 1.03 9.61
N ILE A 194 13.62 0.30 10.03
CA ILE A 194 13.61 -0.89 10.87
C ILE A 194 12.71 -0.81 12.13
N ALA A 195 12.65 0.36 12.79
CA ALA A 195 11.86 0.53 14.01
C ALA A 195 10.34 0.44 13.77
N GLN A 196 9.85 0.94 12.64
CA GLN A 196 8.42 0.89 12.29
C GLN A 196 7.98 -0.53 11.92
N SER A 197 8.87 -1.33 11.32
CA SER A 197 8.57 -2.72 10.98
C SER A 197 8.32 -3.58 12.23
N ARG A 198 9.06 -3.33 13.30
CA ARG A 198 8.90 -4.05 14.57
C ARG A 198 7.67 -3.60 15.36
N PHE A 199 7.38 -2.28 15.38
CA PHE A 199 6.21 -1.73 16.06
C PHE A 199 4.89 -2.11 15.36
N ALA A 200 4.87 -2.12 14.02
CA ALA A 200 3.72 -2.53 13.23
C ALA A 200 3.33 -4.00 13.47
N LEU A 201 4.30 -4.88 13.75
CA LEU A 201 4.06 -6.29 14.03
C LEU A 201 3.53 -6.56 15.45
N HIS A 202 3.81 -5.67 16.40
CA HIS A 202 3.41 -5.82 17.81
C HIS A 202 2.18 -5.00 18.19
N ALA A 203 1.63 -4.21 17.27
CA ALA A 203 0.41 -3.43 17.51
C ALA A 203 -0.79 -4.38 17.77
N PRO A 204 -1.55 -4.19 18.88
CA PRO A 204 -2.52 -5.18 19.36
C PRO A 204 -3.69 -5.45 18.39
N LEU A 205 -4.05 -4.47 17.54
CA LEU A 205 -5.14 -4.59 16.57
C LEU A 205 -4.69 -4.85 15.13
N THR A 206 -3.53 -4.35 14.73
CA THR A 206 -3.07 -4.39 13.33
C THR A 206 -1.88 -5.32 13.09
N GLY A 207 -1.17 -5.72 14.15
CA GLY A 207 0.06 -6.52 14.04
C GLY A 207 -0.16 -7.89 13.37
N ARG A 208 -1.28 -8.56 13.69
CA ARG A 208 -1.63 -9.83 13.03
C ARG A 208 -1.88 -9.63 11.53
N ILE A 209 -2.69 -8.63 11.15
CA ILE A 209 -3.02 -8.35 9.76
C ILE A 209 -1.76 -8.02 8.93
N VAL A 210 -0.87 -7.22 9.47
CA VAL A 210 0.40 -6.86 8.81
C VAL A 210 1.28 -8.08 8.63
N ARG A 211 1.46 -8.89 9.69
CA ARG A 211 2.26 -10.11 9.64
C ARG A 211 1.69 -11.11 8.64
N ASP A 212 0.38 -11.38 8.73
CA ASP A 212 -0.27 -12.35 7.86
C ASP A 212 -0.24 -11.88 6.40
N SER A 213 -0.41 -10.58 6.13
CA SER A 213 -0.26 -10.00 4.79
C SER A 213 1.15 -10.16 4.21
N GLU A 214 2.19 -9.94 5.01
CA GLU A 214 3.59 -10.13 4.56
C GLU A 214 3.92 -11.62 4.38
N MET A 215 3.38 -12.49 5.24
CA MET A 215 3.55 -13.94 5.08
C MET A 215 2.81 -14.49 3.86
N VAL A 216 1.60 -14.00 3.56
CA VAL A 216 0.89 -14.37 2.33
C VAL A 216 1.70 -13.97 1.10
N LYS A 217 2.31 -12.79 1.08
CA LYS A 217 3.20 -12.39 -0.01
C LYS A 217 4.39 -13.34 -0.13
N PHE A 218 5.08 -13.61 0.98
CA PHE A 218 6.20 -14.54 1.01
C PHE A 218 5.83 -15.91 0.45
N TYR A 219 4.79 -16.55 1.00
CA TYR A 219 4.37 -17.87 0.56
C TYR A 219 3.88 -17.89 -0.90
N SER A 220 3.19 -16.85 -1.35
CA SER A 220 2.74 -16.75 -2.74
C SER A 220 3.92 -16.68 -3.70
N HIS A 221 4.93 -15.87 -3.39
CA HIS A 221 6.13 -15.77 -4.22
C HIS A 221 6.99 -17.04 -4.13
N PHE A 222 7.12 -17.62 -2.94
CA PHE A 222 7.85 -18.88 -2.76
C PHE A 222 7.23 -20.03 -3.56
N ALA A 223 5.92 -20.23 -3.43
CA ALA A 223 5.18 -21.25 -4.19
C ALA A 223 5.30 -21.02 -5.71
N PHE A 224 5.22 -19.76 -6.13
CA PHE A 224 5.39 -19.39 -7.52
C PHE A 224 6.78 -19.73 -8.06
N LEU A 225 7.85 -19.41 -7.33
CA LEU A 225 9.23 -19.71 -7.74
C LEU A 225 9.46 -21.22 -7.82
N LEU A 226 8.89 -22.00 -6.89
CA LEU A 226 8.92 -23.47 -6.98
C LEU A 226 8.20 -24.00 -8.24
N GLN A 227 7.01 -23.47 -8.55
CA GLN A 227 6.29 -23.83 -9.79
C GLN A 227 7.04 -23.42 -11.06
N ALA A 228 7.81 -22.34 -11.00
CA ALA A 228 8.67 -21.89 -12.09
C ALA A 228 9.97 -22.73 -12.24
N GLY A 229 10.13 -23.79 -11.42
CA GLY A 229 11.27 -24.72 -11.52
C GLY A 229 12.53 -24.31 -10.73
N PHE A 230 12.41 -23.30 -9.86
CA PHE A 230 13.54 -22.91 -9.00
C PHE A 230 13.81 -23.96 -7.92
N THR A 231 15.08 -24.14 -7.55
CA THR A 231 15.43 -24.95 -6.39
C THR A 231 14.85 -24.32 -5.11
N ALA A 232 14.50 -25.13 -4.12
CA ALA A 232 13.90 -24.65 -2.89
C ALA A 232 14.76 -23.58 -2.19
N SER A 233 16.08 -23.70 -2.23
CA SER A 233 17.02 -22.73 -1.67
C SER A 233 16.98 -21.39 -2.39
N ALA A 234 17.04 -21.39 -3.73
CA ALA A 234 16.99 -20.17 -4.54
C ALA A 234 15.61 -19.48 -4.44
N ALA A 235 14.53 -20.28 -4.42
CA ALA A 235 13.16 -19.77 -4.24
C ALA A 235 12.99 -19.09 -2.87
N LEU A 236 13.55 -19.68 -1.81
CA LEU A 236 13.47 -19.13 -0.46
C LEU A 236 14.22 -17.79 -0.33
N ASP A 237 15.46 -17.73 -0.82
CA ASP A 237 16.27 -16.52 -0.81
C ASP A 237 15.60 -15.39 -1.59
N THR A 238 15.14 -15.70 -2.82
CA THR A 238 14.46 -14.72 -3.66
C THR A 238 13.14 -14.25 -3.06
N ALA A 239 12.32 -15.14 -2.49
CA ALA A 239 11.07 -14.80 -1.83
C ALA A 239 11.28 -13.94 -0.57
N ALA A 240 12.34 -14.21 0.21
CA ALA A 240 12.68 -13.41 1.38
C ALA A 240 13.04 -11.95 1.02
N GLN A 241 13.67 -11.74 -0.16
CA GLN A 241 14.02 -10.40 -0.63
C GLN A 241 12.81 -9.53 -1.00
N ILE A 242 11.66 -10.13 -1.30
CA ILE A 242 10.41 -9.43 -1.68
C ILE A 242 9.64 -8.95 -0.46
N VAL A 243 9.85 -9.56 0.71
CA VAL A 243 9.21 -9.13 1.96
C VAL A 243 9.58 -7.69 2.28
N SER A 244 8.57 -6.82 2.35
CA SER A 244 8.78 -5.38 2.56
C SER A 244 9.21 -5.07 4.00
N ASN A 245 8.84 -5.92 4.97
CA ASN A 245 9.14 -5.72 6.37
C ASN A 245 10.56 -6.21 6.68
N LYS A 246 11.46 -5.27 6.97
CA LYS A 246 12.88 -5.56 7.25
C LYS A 246 13.10 -6.51 8.43
N TYR A 247 12.23 -6.46 9.46
CA TYR A 247 12.35 -7.34 10.62
C TYR A 247 12.01 -8.80 10.24
N LEU A 248 10.89 -9.01 9.53
CA LEU A 248 10.52 -10.33 9.03
C LEU A 248 11.55 -10.87 8.04
N ARG A 249 12.08 -10.02 7.16
CA ARG A 249 13.16 -10.40 6.25
C ARG A 249 14.38 -10.89 7.01
N ASN A 250 14.85 -10.16 8.02
CA ASN A 250 15.99 -10.61 8.83
C ASN A 250 15.71 -11.92 9.57
N CYS A 251 14.48 -12.16 10.04
CA CYS A 251 14.10 -13.43 10.66
C CYS A 251 14.12 -14.58 9.63
N LEU A 252 13.67 -14.35 8.40
CA LEU A 252 13.73 -15.32 7.31
C LEU A 252 15.18 -15.63 6.91
N ASP A 253 16.03 -14.59 6.79
CA ASP A 253 17.45 -14.72 6.47
C ASP A 253 18.21 -15.51 7.56
N MET A 254 17.83 -15.37 8.84
CA MET A 254 18.40 -16.16 9.95
C MET A 254 17.90 -17.61 9.98
N ALA A 255 16.69 -17.88 9.52
CA ALA A 255 16.13 -19.22 9.47
C ALA A 255 16.70 -20.06 8.30
N TYR A 256 17.28 -19.40 7.30
CA TYR A 256 17.88 -20.02 6.13
C TYR A 256 19.36 -20.39 6.33
N LYS A 257 20.07 -19.66 7.17
CA LYS A 257 21.47 -19.96 7.53
C LYS A 257 21.56 -21.09 8.54
#